data_f348a529c2d26e0902981c6b98baaf0d
#
_entry.id   f348a529c2d26e0902981c6b98baaf0d
#
_cell.length_a   1.000
_cell.length_b   1.000
_cell.length_c   1.000
_cell.angle_alpha   90.00
_cell.angle_beta   90.00
_cell.angle_gamma   90.00
#
_symmetry.space_group_name_H-M   'P 1'
#
loop_
_entity.id
_entity.type
_entity.pdbx_description
1 polymer ?
#
loop_
_entity_poly.entity_id
_entity_poly.type
_entity_poly.pdbx_seq_one_letter_code
_entity_poly.pdbx_strand_id
1 'polypeptide(L)'
;KIVSVIGDGAMTGGMAFEAMNNAGALKSDMLVVLNDNNMSIDPNVGALKEYLAEITTTKTFNKMRDEIYDLLGHLRGAGDKMRKVASKLERAATAAITPGALFQALGFKYYGPVDGHNVDALRRHLEDLRTVSGPKLLHIVT
;
A
#
# COMPACT_ATOMS: atom_id res chain seq x y z
N LYS A 1 -1.47 -13.07 14.71
CA LYS A 1 -1.59 -11.98 13.74
C LYS A 1 -3.03 -11.90 13.23
N ILE A 2 -3.53 -10.69 13.03
CA ILE A 2 -4.89 -10.44 12.56
C ILE A 2 -4.78 -10.00 11.10
N VAL A 3 -5.62 -10.58 10.24
CA VAL A 3 -5.78 -10.17 8.84
C VAL A 3 -7.25 -9.83 8.62
N SER A 4 -7.50 -8.64 8.11
CA SER A 4 -8.82 -8.18 7.69
C SER A 4 -8.82 -8.02 6.18
N VAL A 5 -9.80 -8.62 5.50
CA VAL A 5 -9.99 -8.46 4.05
C VAL A 5 -11.21 -7.58 3.83
N ILE A 6 -11.06 -6.53 3.04
CA ILE A 6 -12.12 -5.55 2.78
C ILE A 6 -12.13 -5.20 1.28
N GLY A 7 -13.32 -5.12 0.69
CA GLY A 7 -13.48 -4.61 -0.67
C GLY A 7 -13.42 -3.08 -0.72
N ASP A 8 -13.06 -2.55 -1.89
CA ASP A 8 -12.99 -1.11 -2.17
C ASP A 8 -14.32 -0.39 -1.88
N GLY A 9 -15.45 -0.97 -2.28
CA GLY A 9 -16.76 -0.43 -1.97
C GLY A 9 -17.07 -0.41 -0.46
N ALA A 10 -16.73 -1.47 0.27
CA ALA A 10 -16.93 -1.52 1.72
C ALA A 10 -16.00 -0.55 2.47
N MET A 11 -14.83 -0.26 1.93
CA MET A 11 -13.88 0.70 2.50
C MET A 11 -14.40 2.14 2.45
N THR A 12 -15.38 2.46 1.62
CA THR A 12 -16.03 3.79 1.62
C THR A 12 -16.91 4.03 2.86
N GLY A 13 -17.22 3.00 3.62
CA GLY A 13 -18.00 3.10 4.85
C GLY A 13 -17.24 3.78 5.99
N GLY A 14 -17.93 4.66 6.74
CA GLY A 14 -17.30 5.44 7.83
C GLY A 14 -16.62 4.56 8.89
N MET A 15 -17.21 3.41 9.24
CA MET A 15 -16.64 2.49 10.22
C MET A 15 -15.26 1.94 9.81
N ALA A 16 -15.00 1.76 8.52
CA ALA A 16 -13.70 1.32 8.03
C ALA A 16 -12.61 2.36 8.32
N PHE A 17 -12.90 3.64 8.09
CA PHE A 17 -11.99 4.74 8.41
C PHE A 17 -11.76 4.88 9.90
N GLU A 18 -12.82 4.81 10.69
CA GLU A 18 -12.74 4.89 12.14
C GLU A 18 -11.88 3.75 12.71
N ALA A 19 -12.09 2.53 12.22
CA ALA A 19 -11.31 1.36 12.62
C ALA A 19 -9.84 1.51 12.22
N MET A 20 -9.54 1.98 11.00
CA MET A 20 -8.16 2.21 10.56
C MET A 20 -7.49 3.32 11.36
N ASN A 21 -8.17 4.44 11.61
CA ASN A 21 -7.64 5.52 12.42
C ASN A 21 -7.26 5.03 13.83
N ASN A 22 -8.12 4.25 14.46
CA ASN A 22 -7.86 3.66 15.77
C ASN A 22 -6.71 2.64 15.73
N ALA A 23 -6.69 1.75 14.74
CA ALA A 23 -5.63 0.75 14.58
C ALA A 23 -4.26 1.40 14.35
N GLY A 24 -4.21 2.50 13.60
CA GLY A 24 -3.00 3.30 13.39
C GLY A 24 -2.51 3.97 14.67
N ALA A 25 -3.41 4.58 15.43
CA ALA A 25 -3.09 5.22 16.72
C ALA A 25 -2.53 4.20 17.73
N LEU A 26 -3.13 3.00 17.79
CA LEU A 26 -2.70 1.90 18.65
C LEU A 26 -1.45 1.17 18.13
N LYS A 27 -0.99 1.47 16.91
CA LYS A 27 0.08 0.74 16.22
C LYS A 27 -0.16 -0.76 16.17
N SER A 28 -1.42 -1.17 15.95
CA SER A 28 -1.86 -2.57 15.98
C SER A 28 -1.11 -3.42 14.94
N ASP A 29 -0.58 -4.58 15.34
CA ASP A 29 0.09 -5.50 14.40
C ASP A 29 -0.95 -6.29 13.59
N MET A 30 -1.59 -5.62 12.66
CA MET A 30 -2.58 -6.18 11.77
C MET A 30 -2.25 -5.93 10.30
N LEU A 31 -2.78 -6.79 9.43
CA LEU A 31 -2.77 -6.63 7.99
C LEU A 31 -4.20 -6.36 7.50
N VAL A 32 -4.40 -5.25 6.82
CA VAL A 32 -5.61 -5.01 6.03
C VAL A 32 -5.29 -5.35 4.58
N VAL A 33 -6.05 -6.24 3.97
CA VAL A 33 -6.01 -6.56 2.55
C VAL A 33 -7.17 -5.82 1.89
N LEU A 34 -6.84 -4.77 1.12
CA LEU A 34 -7.80 -4.07 0.29
C LEU A 34 -7.92 -4.79 -1.04
N ASN A 35 -9.08 -5.42 -1.28
CA ASN A 35 -9.40 -6.05 -2.55
C ASN A 35 -10.14 -5.04 -3.42
N ASP A 36 -9.45 -4.50 -4.41
CA ASP A 36 -9.96 -3.51 -5.35
C ASP A 36 -10.27 -4.17 -6.69
N ASN A 37 -11.55 -4.31 -6.98
CA ASN A 37 -12.04 -4.80 -8.27
C ASN A 37 -12.90 -3.76 -9.02
N ASN A 38 -12.94 -2.53 -8.52
CA ASN A 38 -13.78 -1.44 -9.02
C ASN A 38 -15.29 -1.79 -9.06
N MET A 39 -15.71 -2.82 -8.31
CA MET A 39 -17.08 -3.33 -8.32
C MET A 39 -17.68 -3.28 -6.93
N SER A 40 -18.88 -2.69 -6.83
CA SER A 40 -19.82 -2.92 -5.74
C SER A 40 -21.19 -3.27 -6.35
N ILE A 41 -22.24 -3.45 -5.54
CA ILE A 41 -23.60 -3.71 -6.03
C ILE A 41 -24.03 -2.59 -7.00
N ASP A 42 -23.69 -1.34 -6.68
CA ASP A 42 -23.75 -0.17 -7.56
C ASP A 42 -22.34 0.39 -7.81
N PRO A 43 -22.13 1.18 -8.87
CA PRO A 43 -20.84 1.84 -9.08
C PRO A 43 -20.41 2.61 -7.83
N ASN A 44 -19.20 2.32 -7.34
CA ASN A 44 -18.64 3.03 -6.19
C ASN A 44 -18.71 4.54 -6.41
N VAL A 45 -19.07 5.29 -5.38
CA VAL A 45 -19.16 6.75 -5.41
C VAL A 45 -18.25 7.37 -4.37
N GLY A 46 -17.89 8.63 -4.58
CA GLY A 46 -17.13 9.43 -3.63
C GLY A 46 -15.64 9.52 -3.90
N ALA A 47 -15.00 10.45 -3.21
CA ALA A 47 -13.60 10.80 -3.41
C ALA A 47 -12.62 9.64 -3.21
N LEU A 48 -12.95 8.68 -2.36
CA LEU A 48 -12.09 7.50 -2.16
C LEU A 48 -12.01 6.64 -3.42
N LYS A 49 -13.12 6.47 -4.15
CA LYS A 49 -13.12 5.77 -5.43
C LYS A 49 -12.18 6.45 -6.44
N GLU A 50 -12.30 7.77 -6.56
CA GLU A 50 -11.44 8.55 -7.47
C GLU A 50 -9.97 8.39 -7.06
N TYR A 51 -9.68 8.47 -5.77
CA TYR A 51 -8.34 8.25 -5.23
C TYR A 51 -7.79 6.85 -5.54
N LEU A 52 -8.57 5.78 -5.33
CA LEU A 52 -8.14 4.41 -5.64
C LEU A 52 -7.96 4.20 -7.15
N ALA A 53 -8.88 4.75 -7.97
CA ALA A 53 -8.78 4.70 -9.42
C ALA A 53 -7.52 5.43 -9.93
N GLU A 54 -7.16 6.55 -9.34
CA GLU A 54 -5.93 7.27 -9.66
C GLU A 54 -4.68 6.42 -9.34
N ILE A 55 -4.67 5.75 -8.20
CA ILE A 55 -3.60 4.82 -7.82
C ILE A 55 -3.43 3.70 -8.85
N THR A 56 -4.53 3.12 -9.30
CA THR A 56 -4.49 1.94 -10.19
C THR A 56 -4.22 2.31 -11.65
N THR A 57 -4.61 3.51 -12.09
CA THR A 57 -4.48 3.95 -13.49
C THR A 57 -3.12 4.56 -13.83
N THR A 58 -2.33 4.98 -12.86
CA THR A 58 -1.06 5.66 -13.12
C THR A 58 0.01 4.67 -13.59
N LYS A 59 0.05 4.38 -14.89
CA LYS A 59 1.13 3.59 -15.54
C LYS A 59 2.54 4.11 -15.19
N THR A 60 2.68 5.41 -14.98
CA THR A 60 3.90 6.07 -14.56
C THR A 60 4.37 5.58 -13.19
N PHE A 61 3.45 5.29 -12.27
CA PHE A 61 3.79 4.80 -10.94
C PHE A 61 4.43 3.41 -10.97
N ASN A 62 3.86 2.48 -11.73
CA ASN A 62 4.41 1.13 -11.85
C ASN A 62 5.81 1.15 -12.47
N LYS A 63 6.02 1.97 -13.50
CA LYS A 63 7.32 2.14 -14.14
C LYS A 63 8.35 2.77 -13.18
N MET A 64 7.97 3.83 -12.48
CA MET A 64 8.85 4.52 -11.53
C MET A 64 9.17 3.67 -10.31
N ARG A 65 8.21 2.85 -9.83
CA ARG A 65 8.42 1.88 -8.76
C ARG A 65 9.46 0.85 -9.17
N ASP A 66 9.33 0.28 -10.36
CA ASP A 66 10.23 -0.77 -10.84
C ASP A 66 11.65 -0.20 -11.06
N GLU A 67 11.76 1.02 -11.59
CA GLU A 67 13.04 1.75 -11.72
C GLU A 67 13.69 2.04 -10.34
N ILE A 68 12.90 2.39 -9.32
CA ILE A 68 13.40 2.62 -7.95
C ILE A 68 13.85 1.30 -7.31
N TYR A 69 13.12 0.20 -7.50
CA TYR A 69 13.52 -1.11 -6.98
C TYR A 69 14.79 -1.64 -7.67
N ASP A 70 14.93 -1.42 -8.96
CA ASP A 70 16.16 -1.75 -9.70
C ASP A 70 17.35 -0.91 -9.22
N LEU A 71 17.15 0.39 -9.02
CA LEU A 71 18.19 1.28 -8.50
C LEU A 71 18.61 0.88 -7.07
N LEU A 72 17.66 0.54 -6.21
CA LEU A 72 17.93 0.07 -4.85
C LEU A 72 18.58 -1.31 -4.83
N GLY A 73 18.25 -2.17 -5.80
CA GLY A 73 18.90 -3.47 -5.99
C GLY A 73 20.40 -3.32 -6.30
N HIS A 74 20.77 -2.35 -7.13
CA HIS A 74 22.15 -2.03 -7.48
C HIS A 74 22.95 -1.36 -6.34
N LEU A 75 22.24 -0.69 -5.39
CA LEU A 75 22.86 -0.02 -4.23
C LEU A 75 23.12 -0.95 -3.03
N ARG A 76 22.76 -2.22 -3.11
CA ARG A 76 22.95 -3.21 -2.02
C ARG A 76 24.43 -3.43 -1.63
N GLY A 77 25.39 -2.89 -2.40
CA GLY A 77 26.84 -2.94 -2.12
C GLY A 77 27.43 -1.65 -1.52
N ALA A 78 26.68 -0.59 -1.33
CA ALA A 78 27.19 0.70 -0.91
C ALA A 78 27.00 0.93 0.60
N GLY A 79 28.05 1.47 1.26
CA GLY A 79 28.16 1.61 2.71
C GLY A 79 27.08 2.50 3.37
N ASP A 80 27.01 2.43 4.71
CA ASP A 80 25.95 2.99 5.58
C ASP A 80 25.60 4.50 5.38
N LYS A 81 26.54 5.32 4.92
CA LYS A 81 26.26 6.74 4.65
C LYS A 81 25.39 6.96 3.42
N MET A 82 25.56 6.13 2.39
CA MET A 82 24.75 6.18 1.17
C MET A 82 23.35 5.60 1.40
N ARG A 83 23.20 4.63 2.29
CA ARG A 83 21.90 4.12 2.74
C ARG A 83 21.04 5.19 3.41
N LYS A 84 21.63 6.05 4.26
CA LYS A 84 20.92 7.16 4.92
C LYS A 84 20.49 8.25 3.93
N VAL A 85 21.28 8.52 2.90
CA VAL A 85 20.95 9.48 1.85
C VAL A 85 19.87 8.90 0.93
N ALA A 86 20.01 7.63 0.52
CA ALA A 86 19.02 6.92 -0.28
C ALA A 86 17.67 6.84 0.45
N SER A 87 17.64 6.54 1.75
CA SER A 87 16.39 6.49 2.53
C SER A 87 15.73 7.87 2.74
N LYS A 88 16.53 8.96 2.74
CA LYS A 88 15.98 10.33 2.77
C LYS A 88 15.43 10.76 1.41
N LEU A 89 16.13 10.41 0.33
CA LEU A 89 15.68 10.68 -1.04
C LEU A 89 14.42 9.86 -1.38
N GLU A 90 14.40 8.59 -0.96
CA GLU A 90 13.25 7.69 -1.05
C GLU A 90 12.03 8.27 -0.35
N ARG A 91 12.20 8.75 0.89
CA ARG A 91 11.11 9.40 1.64
C ARG A 91 10.64 10.70 1.00
N ALA A 92 11.52 11.50 0.42
CA ALA A 92 11.17 12.76 -0.23
C ALA A 92 10.48 12.54 -1.59
N ALA A 93 10.96 11.60 -2.38
CA ALA A 93 10.33 11.21 -3.65
C ALA A 93 9.00 10.50 -3.42
N THR A 94 8.91 9.68 -2.37
CA THR A 94 7.70 8.95 -2.00
C THR A 94 6.62 9.88 -1.42
N ALA A 95 6.99 10.93 -0.68
CA ALA A 95 6.03 11.87 -0.11
C ALA A 95 5.32 12.75 -1.15
N ALA A 96 5.89 12.92 -2.35
CA ALA A 96 5.34 13.80 -3.38
C ALA A 96 4.28 13.11 -4.29
N ILE A 97 4.28 11.77 -4.39
CA ILE A 97 3.42 11.01 -5.33
C ILE A 97 3.10 9.61 -4.76
N THR A 98 2.68 9.50 -3.49
CA THR A 98 2.48 8.15 -2.94
C THR A 98 1.02 7.74 -3.07
N PRO A 99 0.72 6.68 -3.84
CA PRO A 99 -0.63 6.14 -3.95
C PRO A 99 -1.27 5.76 -2.61
N GLY A 100 -0.48 5.53 -1.60
CA GLY A 100 -0.94 5.18 -0.26
C GLY A 100 -0.94 6.34 0.74
N ALA A 101 -0.82 7.61 0.31
CA ALA A 101 -0.67 8.75 1.22
C ALA A 101 -1.77 8.84 2.29
N LEU A 102 -3.02 8.58 1.92
CA LEU A 102 -4.14 8.53 2.84
C LEU A 102 -3.93 7.47 3.94
N PHE A 103 -3.56 6.26 3.55
CA PHE A 103 -3.34 5.15 4.49
C PHE A 103 -2.11 5.39 5.37
N GLN A 104 -1.07 6.00 4.80
CA GLN A 104 0.12 6.39 5.57
C GLN A 104 -0.20 7.49 6.59
N ALA A 105 -1.06 8.44 6.26
CA ALA A 105 -1.55 9.46 7.20
C ALA A 105 -2.33 8.82 8.36
N LEU A 106 -3.03 7.72 8.12
CA LEU A 106 -3.68 6.91 9.15
C LEU A 106 -2.70 5.98 9.91
N GLY A 107 -1.40 6.05 9.63
CA GLY A 107 -0.37 5.27 10.32
C GLY A 107 -0.10 3.88 9.75
N PHE A 108 -0.68 3.53 8.60
CA PHE A 108 -0.44 2.25 7.94
C PHE A 108 0.78 2.30 7.03
N LYS A 109 1.53 1.20 6.99
CA LYS A 109 2.48 0.93 5.92
C LYS A 109 1.71 0.42 4.71
N TYR A 110 1.76 1.17 3.61
CA TYR A 110 1.06 0.82 2.37
C TYR A 110 1.95 -0.01 1.44
N TYR A 111 1.37 -1.07 0.88
CA TYR A 111 1.99 -1.96 -0.09
C TYR A 111 1.03 -2.19 -1.26
N GLY A 112 1.51 -2.01 -2.47
CA GLY A 112 0.71 -2.20 -3.67
C GLY A 112 0.72 -0.99 -4.61
N PRO A 113 -0.15 -0.99 -5.63
CA PRO A 113 -1.08 -2.06 -5.96
C PRO A 113 -0.37 -3.33 -6.47
N VAL A 114 -0.92 -4.49 -6.17
CA VAL A 114 -0.42 -5.81 -6.58
C VAL A 114 -1.50 -6.49 -7.42
N ASP A 115 -1.10 -7.20 -8.48
CA ASP A 115 -2.02 -8.02 -9.25
C ASP A 115 -2.49 -9.22 -8.42
N GLY A 116 -3.79 -9.22 -8.06
CA GLY A 116 -4.42 -10.26 -7.26
C GLY A 116 -4.63 -11.57 -8.00
N HIS A 117 -4.59 -11.58 -9.33
CA HIS A 117 -4.64 -12.79 -10.15
C HIS A 117 -3.28 -13.51 -10.24
N ASN A 118 -2.18 -12.81 -9.92
CA ASN A 118 -0.86 -13.43 -9.82
C ASN A 118 -0.66 -14.02 -8.42
N VAL A 119 -1.14 -15.26 -8.24
CA VAL A 119 -1.13 -15.96 -6.94
C VAL A 119 0.28 -16.11 -6.38
N ASP A 120 1.29 -16.37 -7.23
CA ASP A 120 2.68 -16.52 -6.77
C ASP A 120 3.27 -15.20 -6.26
N ALA A 121 2.97 -14.08 -6.93
CA ALA A 121 3.37 -12.76 -6.46
C ALA A 121 2.65 -12.41 -5.15
N LEU A 122 1.35 -12.64 -5.07
CA LEU A 122 0.54 -12.39 -3.88
C LEU A 122 1.05 -13.20 -2.68
N ARG A 123 1.35 -14.48 -2.87
CA ARG A 123 1.92 -15.35 -1.83
C ARG A 123 3.23 -14.77 -1.28
N ARG A 124 4.16 -14.36 -2.16
CA ARG A 124 5.44 -13.75 -1.74
C ARG A 124 5.22 -12.48 -0.92
N HIS A 125 4.35 -11.58 -1.36
CA HIS A 125 4.02 -10.37 -0.61
C HIS A 125 3.45 -10.67 0.78
N LEU A 126 2.55 -11.66 0.88
CA LEU A 126 1.98 -12.06 2.17
C LEU A 126 3.04 -12.68 3.10
N GLU A 127 3.96 -13.47 2.56
CA GLU A 127 5.10 -14.03 3.33
C GLU A 127 6.01 -12.92 3.87
N ASP A 128 6.37 -11.95 3.03
CA ASP A 128 7.21 -10.80 3.42
C ASP A 128 6.52 -9.95 4.50
N LEU A 129 5.23 -9.65 4.32
CA LEU A 129 4.46 -8.85 5.26
C LEU A 129 4.25 -9.54 6.61
N ARG A 130 4.43 -10.85 6.68
CA ARG A 130 4.35 -11.62 7.93
C ARG A 130 5.41 -11.20 8.93
N THR A 131 6.56 -10.73 8.46
CA THR A 131 7.70 -10.30 9.31
C THR A 131 7.64 -8.82 9.67
N VAL A 132 6.84 -8.03 8.95
CA VAL A 132 6.70 -6.60 9.21
C VAL A 132 5.83 -6.36 10.45
N SER A 133 6.26 -5.48 11.34
CA SER A 133 5.49 -5.07 12.53
C SER A 133 4.64 -3.83 12.27
N GLY A 134 3.61 -3.64 13.09
CA GLY A 134 2.68 -2.51 13.05
C GLY A 134 1.60 -2.66 11.98
N PRO A 135 0.70 -1.66 11.85
CA PRO A 135 -0.41 -1.73 10.91
C PRO A 135 0.08 -1.66 9.46
N LYS A 136 -0.44 -2.54 8.62
CA LYS A 136 -0.07 -2.71 7.21
C LYS A 136 -1.32 -2.78 6.36
N LEU A 137 -1.27 -2.19 5.16
CA LEU A 137 -2.30 -2.33 4.15
C LEU A 137 -1.67 -2.87 2.86
N LEU A 138 -2.17 -4.01 2.40
CA LEU A 138 -1.86 -4.59 1.10
C LEU A 138 -3.01 -4.31 0.14
N HIS A 139 -2.75 -3.49 -0.88
CA HIS A 139 -3.72 -3.19 -1.93
C HIS A 139 -3.54 -4.19 -3.07
N ILE A 140 -4.55 -5.00 -3.31
CA ILE A 140 -4.60 -5.95 -4.42
C ILE A 140 -5.68 -5.54 -5.41
N VAL A 141 -5.38 -5.65 -6.70
CA VAL A 141 -6.31 -5.37 -7.79
C VAL A 141 -6.73 -6.69 -8.42
N THR A 142 -8.05 -6.91 -8.54
CA THR A 142 -8.64 -8.17 -9.06
C THR A 142 -9.66 -7.93 -10.16
#